data_47009b83b079836ef37c81ec201da521
#
_entry.id   47009b83b079836ef37c81ec201da521
#
_cell.length_a   1.000
_cell.length_b   1.000
_cell.length_c   1.000
_cell.angle_alpha   90.00
_cell.angle_beta   90.00
_cell.angle_gamma   90.00
#
_symmetry.space_group_name_H-M   'P 1'
#
loop_
_entity.id
_entity.type
_entity.pdbx_description
1 polymer ?
#
loop_
_entity_poly.entity_id
_entity_poly.type
_entity_poly.pdbx_seq_one_letter_code
_entity_poly.pdbx_strand_id
1 'polypeptide(L)'
;MSLTPNRNDLLVKRYLDNLRRTFRDVPPVRRDPIIEDITEHIQTARAQMTEETEAGIRRLLDQVGDPETIRTEAGLPPSTGSRVDV
;
A
#
# COMPACT_ATOMS: atom_id res chain seq x y z
N MET A 1 -5.84 -18.12 21.98
CA MET A 1 -5.23 -17.13 21.08
C MET A 1 -5.82 -17.27 19.68
N SER A 2 -6.16 -16.17 19.09
CA SER A 2 -6.74 -16.20 17.75
C SER A 2 -5.64 -16.20 16.72
N LEU A 3 -5.74 -17.07 15.73
CA LEU A 3 -4.81 -17.09 14.61
C LEU A 3 -5.37 -16.34 13.42
N THR A 4 -6.57 -15.86 13.54
CA THR A 4 -7.22 -15.12 12.46
C THR A 4 -6.90 -13.64 12.60
N PRO A 5 -6.33 -13.02 11.55
CA PRO A 5 -6.10 -11.58 11.62
C PRO A 5 -7.42 -10.84 11.71
N ASN A 6 -7.42 -9.70 12.38
CA ASN A 6 -8.63 -8.91 12.45
C ASN A 6 -8.86 -8.20 11.12
N ARG A 7 -10.06 -7.62 10.98
CA ARG A 7 -10.43 -7.00 9.72
C ARG A 7 -9.50 -5.87 9.32
N ASN A 8 -9.03 -5.11 10.30
CA ASN A 8 -8.12 -4.00 10.02
C ASN A 8 -6.80 -4.50 9.45
N ASP A 9 -6.27 -5.61 10.01
CA ASP A 9 -5.06 -6.22 9.49
C ASP A 9 -5.25 -6.68 8.05
N LEU A 10 -6.42 -7.24 7.75
CA LEU A 10 -6.71 -7.69 6.40
C LEU A 10 -6.75 -6.55 5.41
N LEU A 11 -7.33 -5.42 5.81
CA LEU A 11 -7.38 -4.25 4.94
C LEU A 11 -5.97 -3.77 4.59
N VAL A 12 -5.12 -3.68 5.61
CA VAL A 12 -3.73 -3.25 5.40
C VAL A 12 -3.00 -4.27 4.54
N LYS A 13 -3.18 -5.56 4.83
CA LYS A 13 -2.51 -6.60 4.06
C LYS A 13 -2.91 -6.55 2.60
N ARG A 14 -4.18 -6.39 2.31
CA ARG A 14 -4.67 -6.31 0.94
C ARG A 14 -4.06 -5.11 0.22
N TYR A 15 -3.99 -4.00 0.93
CA TYR A 15 -3.40 -2.80 0.35
C TYR A 15 -1.93 -3.04 -0.01
N LEU A 16 -1.17 -3.61 0.92
CA LEU A 16 0.25 -3.86 0.69
C LEU A 16 0.47 -4.92 -0.40
N ASP A 17 -0.38 -5.94 -0.45
CA ASP A 17 -0.29 -6.93 -1.51
C ASP A 17 -0.55 -6.29 -2.87
N ASN A 18 -1.54 -5.40 -2.93
CA ASN A 18 -1.85 -4.70 -4.16
C ASN A 18 -0.71 -3.77 -4.56
N LEU A 19 -0.10 -3.13 -3.56
CA LEU A 19 1.05 -2.27 -3.81
C LEU A 19 2.21 -3.07 -4.40
N ARG A 20 2.51 -4.23 -3.81
CA ARG A 20 3.58 -5.09 -4.34
C ARG A 20 3.27 -5.55 -5.76
N ARG A 21 2.03 -5.91 -6.01
CA ARG A 21 1.63 -6.34 -7.34
C ARG A 21 1.76 -5.22 -8.35
N THR A 22 1.39 -4.02 -7.97
CA THR A 22 1.49 -2.86 -8.84
C THR A 22 2.94 -2.51 -9.17
N PHE A 23 3.85 -2.85 -8.27
CA PHE A 23 5.27 -2.53 -8.45
C PHE A 23 6.11 -3.74 -8.88
N ARG A 24 5.47 -4.85 -9.25
CA ARG A 24 6.24 -6.08 -9.48
C ARG A 24 7.20 -5.98 -10.66
N ASP A 25 6.92 -5.09 -11.61
CA ASP A 25 7.80 -4.89 -12.77
C ASP A 25 8.91 -3.90 -12.50
N VAL A 26 8.92 -3.28 -11.33
CA VAL A 26 9.93 -2.32 -10.94
C VAL A 26 11.10 -3.07 -10.31
N PRO A 27 12.35 -2.75 -10.68
CA PRO A 27 13.50 -3.43 -10.08
C PRO A 27 13.51 -3.31 -8.56
N PRO A 28 13.92 -4.35 -7.84
CA PRO A 28 13.90 -4.32 -6.38
C PRO A 28 14.67 -3.15 -5.76
N VAL A 29 15.75 -2.74 -6.38
CA VAL A 29 16.56 -1.64 -5.84
C VAL A 29 15.76 -0.34 -5.79
N ARG A 30 14.78 -0.17 -6.67
CA ARG A 30 13.93 1.00 -6.66
C ARG A 30 12.62 0.75 -5.94
N ARG A 31 12.10 -0.47 -6.06
CA ARG A 31 10.79 -0.84 -5.52
C ARG A 31 10.81 -0.99 -4.00
N ASP A 32 11.79 -1.71 -3.48
CA ASP A 32 11.78 -2.10 -2.07
C ASP A 32 11.81 -0.91 -1.13
N PRO A 33 12.64 0.13 -1.36
CA PRO A 33 12.61 1.30 -0.47
C PRO A 33 11.25 1.98 -0.44
N ILE A 34 10.57 2.03 -1.58
CA ILE A 34 9.25 2.65 -1.65
C ILE A 34 8.24 1.86 -0.84
N ILE A 35 8.24 0.53 -1.02
CA ILE A 35 7.29 -0.33 -0.30
C ILE A 35 7.57 -0.29 1.19
N GLU A 36 8.84 -0.30 1.58
CA GLU A 36 9.20 -0.22 3.00
C GLU A 36 8.74 1.10 3.61
N ASP A 37 8.94 2.18 2.88
CA ASP A 37 8.56 3.50 3.35
C ASP A 37 7.05 3.60 3.57
N ILE A 38 6.29 3.09 2.62
CA ILE A 38 4.83 3.08 2.70
C ILE A 38 4.38 2.20 3.87
N THR A 39 5.00 1.01 4.00
CA THR A 39 4.65 0.11 5.08
C THR A 39 4.90 0.75 6.44
N GLU A 40 6.05 1.40 6.59
CA GLU A 40 6.40 2.06 7.84
C GLU A 40 5.44 3.21 8.14
N HIS A 41 5.09 3.96 7.11
CA HIS A 41 4.14 5.06 7.28
C HIS A 41 2.79 4.55 7.80
N ILE A 42 2.31 3.45 7.23
CA ILE A 42 1.05 2.86 7.65
C ILE A 42 1.14 2.37 9.10
N GLN A 43 2.24 1.69 9.45
CA GLN A 43 2.40 1.19 10.81
C GLN A 43 2.46 2.32 11.82
N THR A 44 3.20 3.37 11.49
CA THR A 44 3.31 4.52 12.37
C THR A 44 1.96 5.19 12.58
N ALA A 45 1.22 5.37 11.50
CA ALA A 45 -0.09 6.00 11.59
C ALA A 45 -1.05 5.16 12.41
N ARG A 46 -1.01 3.83 12.25
CA ARG A 46 -1.84 2.95 13.06
C ARG A 46 -1.52 3.06 14.53
N ALA A 47 -0.22 3.12 14.85
CA ALA A 47 0.21 3.22 16.24
C ALA A 47 -0.24 4.52 16.88
N GLN A 48 -0.47 5.55 16.09
CA GLN A 48 -0.90 6.85 16.61
C GLN A 48 -2.41 6.96 16.74
N MET A 49 -3.15 6.00 16.25
CA MET A 49 -4.61 6.01 16.37
C MET A 49 -5.01 5.73 17.80
N THR A 50 -5.86 6.59 18.36
CA THR A 50 -6.42 6.35 19.68
C THR A 50 -7.32 5.12 19.65
N GLU A 51 -8.10 5.01 18.58
CA GLU A 51 -9.00 3.89 18.41
C GLU A 51 -8.91 3.44 16.95
N GLU A 52 -8.45 2.22 16.75
CA GLU A 52 -8.24 1.71 15.41
C GLU A 52 -9.53 1.10 14.89
N THR A 53 -10.31 1.89 14.17
CA THR A 53 -11.55 1.43 13.58
C THR A 53 -11.35 1.11 12.11
N GLU A 54 -12.27 0.31 11.56
CA GLU A 54 -12.21 -0.01 10.15
C GLU A 54 -12.31 1.25 9.30
N ALA A 55 -13.19 2.17 9.66
CA ALA A 55 -13.33 3.42 8.94
C ALA A 55 -12.04 4.23 9.00
N GLY A 56 -11.37 4.22 10.15
CA GLY A 56 -10.10 4.91 10.30
C GLY A 56 -9.01 4.32 9.43
N ILE A 57 -8.97 2.99 9.35
CA ILE A 57 -7.99 2.33 8.49
C ILE A 57 -8.26 2.64 7.02
N ARG A 58 -9.52 2.59 6.60
CA ARG A 58 -9.86 2.92 5.22
C ARG A 58 -9.46 4.35 4.88
N ARG A 59 -9.69 5.27 5.81
CA ARG A 59 -9.29 6.65 5.61
C ARG A 59 -7.77 6.79 5.51
N LEU A 60 -7.05 6.06 6.36
CA LEU A 60 -5.60 6.07 6.32
C LEU A 60 -5.08 5.59 4.96
N LEU A 61 -5.60 4.47 4.49
CA LEU A 61 -5.16 3.93 3.20
C LEU A 61 -5.52 4.86 2.06
N ASP A 62 -6.65 5.54 2.18
CA ASP A 62 -7.07 6.52 1.19
C ASP A 62 -6.12 7.71 1.16
N GLN A 63 -5.63 8.13 2.33
CA GLN A 63 -4.68 9.22 2.42
C GLN A 63 -3.30 8.84 1.90
N VAL A 64 -2.91 7.59 2.11
CA VAL A 64 -1.65 7.07 1.56
C VAL A 64 -1.70 7.12 0.04
N GLY A 65 -2.84 6.79 -0.52
CA GLY A 65 -3.07 6.89 -1.94
C GLY A 65 -3.12 5.55 -2.61
N ASP A 66 -3.67 5.55 -3.80
CA ASP A 66 -3.75 4.37 -4.64
C ASP A 66 -2.34 3.97 -5.10
N PRO A 67 -2.03 2.67 -5.20
CA PRO A 67 -0.70 2.25 -5.66
C PRO A 67 -0.28 2.85 -7.00
N GLU A 68 -1.21 3.02 -7.94
CA GLU A 68 -0.86 3.65 -9.22
C GLU A 68 -0.48 5.11 -9.04
N THR A 69 -1.14 5.80 -8.13
CA THR A 69 -0.79 7.17 -7.81
C THR A 69 0.61 7.24 -7.22
N ILE A 70 0.96 6.28 -6.36
CA ILE A 70 2.28 6.23 -5.76
C ILE A 70 3.34 6.02 -6.85
N ARG A 71 3.07 5.15 -7.83
CA ARG A 71 3.99 4.96 -8.95
C ARG A 71 4.21 6.27 -9.69
N THR A 72 3.12 6.97 -9.98
CA THR A 72 3.20 8.24 -10.70
C THR A 72 4.01 9.26 -9.92
N GLU A 73 3.77 9.35 -8.64
CA GLU A 73 4.47 10.32 -7.81
C GLU A 73 5.94 9.97 -7.64
N ALA A 74 6.29 8.70 -7.76
CA ALA A 74 7.66 8.26 -7.71
C ALA A 74 8.38 8.43 -9.05
N GLY A 75 7.69 8.93 -10.05
CA GLY A 75 8.29 9.14 -11.36
C GLY A 75 8.38 7.87 -12.20
N LEU A 76 7.62 6.84 -11.84
CA LEU A 76 7.64 5.57 -12.56
C LEU A 76 6.53 5.54 -13.60
N PRO A 77 6.71 4.77 -14.67
CA PRO A 77 5.65 4.63 -15.67
C PRO A 77 4.47 3.87 -15.09
N PRO A 78 3.28 3.97 -15.70
CA PRO A 78 2.13 3.21 -15.23
C PRO A 78 2.40 1.72 -15.24
N SER A 79 1.68 0.97 -14.41
CA SER A 79 1.86 -0.47 -14.38
C SER A 79 1.47 -1.06 -15.73
N THR A 80 2.16 -2.16 -16.08
CA THR A 80 2.11 -2.69 -17.42
C THR A 80 0.77 -3.30 -17.83
N GLY A 81 -0.06 -3.56 -16.90
CA GLY A 81 -1.35 -4.15 -17.27
C GLY A 81 -2.06 -3.38 -18.34
N SER A 82 -1.68 -2.17 -18.50
CA SER A 82 -2.34 -1.40 -19.50
C SER A 82 -1.63 -1.46 -20.80
N ARG A 83 -1.37 -1.61 -21.19
CA ARG A 83 -1.06 -1.23 -22.22
C ARG A 83 -1.42 -0.97 -23.20
N VAL A 84 -1.52 -0.71 -23.57
CA VAL A 84 -1.84 -0.44 -24.50
C VAL A 84 -1.59 -0.03 -25.50
N ASP A 85 -1.55 0.19 -25.93
CA ASP A 85 -1.41 0.58 -26.70
C ASP A 85 -1.32 0.73 -27.64
N VAL A 86 -1.32 0.85 -27.95
CA VAL A 86 -1.23 1.03 -28.80
C VAL A 86 -1.20 0.99 -29.55
#